data_110091bb16dc7c78873037f1fbd7fb00
#
_entry.id   110091bb16dc7c78873037f1fbd7fb00
#
_cell.length_a   1.000
_cell.length_b   1.000
_cell.length_c   1.000
_cell.angle_alpha   90.00
_cell.angle_beta   90.00
_cell.angle_gamma   90.00
#
_symmetry.space_group_name_H-M   'P 1'
#
loop_
_entity.id
_entity.type
_entity.pdbx_description
1 polymer ?
#
loop_
_entity_poly.entity_id
_entity_poly.type
_entity_poly.pdbx_seq_one_letter_code
_entity_poly.pdbx_strand_id
1 'polypeptide(L)'
;MAKEKFERSKPHVNIGTIGHVDHGKTTLTAAITTVLAKRGLSELRSFDSIDNAPEEKERGITINTSHVEYETANRHYAHVDCPGHADYVKNMVTGAAQMDGAIIVCAATDGPMPQTREHILLARQVNVPRLVVFLNKCDMVDDEEMLELVEMEMRELLSFYDFDGDNTPIIRGSALGALNGVEK
;
A
#
# COMPACT_ATOMS: atom_id res chain seq x y z
N MET A 1 -9.03 -5.40 37.49
CA MET A 1 -7.87 -5.79 36.64
C MET A 1 -7.41 -4.55 35.91
N ALA A 2 -6.23 -4.03 36.24
CA ALA A 2 -5.66 -2.88 35.55
C ALA A 2 -5.31 -3.30 34.11
N LYS A 3 -5.78 -2.54 33.09
CA LYS A 3 -5.30 -2.68 31.73
C LYS A 3 -3.80 -2.39 31.74
N GLU A 4 -2.98 -3.37 31.39
CA GLU A 4 -1.56 -3.14 31.15
C GLU A 4 -1.43 -2.00 30.14
N LYS A 5 -0.74 -0.94 30.53
CA LYS A 5 -0.35 0.12 29.61
C LYS A 5 0.60 -0.48 28.61
N PHE A 6 0.16 -0.60 27.36
CA PHE A 6 1.05 -0.96 26.26
C PHE A 6 2.06 0.17 26.07
N GLU A 7 3.29 -0.04 26.52
CA GLU A 7 4.38 0.90 26.30
C GLU A 7 4.85 0.74 24.86
N ARG A 8 4.56 1.74 24.02
CA ARG A 8 5.10 1.80 22.67
C ARG A 8 6.59 2.17 22.74
N SER A 9 7.44 1.19 22.51
CA SER A 9 8.91 1.39 22.48
C SER A 9 9.41 2.10 21.23
N LYS A 10 8.59 2.22 20.19
CA LYS A 10 8.94 2.81 18.89
C LYS A 10 7.91 3.87 18.47
N PRO A 11 8.33 4.89 17.68
CA PRO A 11 7.39 5.83 17.08
C PRO A 11 6.33 5.11 16.25
N HIS A 12 5.08 5.54 16.40
CA HIS A 12 3.94 4.97 15.69
C HIS A 12 3.60 5.79 14.45
N VAL A 13 3.33 5.11 13.34
CA VAL A 13 2.96 5.71 12.06
C VAL A 13 1.73 5.00 11.50
N ASN A 14 0.73 5.79 11.10
CA ASN A 14 -0.44 5.30 10.39
C ASN A 14 -0.21 5.43 8.89
N ILE A 15 -0.30 4.32 8.16
CA ILE A 15 -0.14 4.29 6.71
C ILE A 15 -1.29 3.55 6.05
N GLY A 16 -1.47 3.77 4.76
CA GLY A 16 -2.46 3.07 3.96
C GLY A 16 -1.91 2.72 2.58
N THR A 17 -2.49 1.72 1.95
CA THR A 17 -2.28 1.40 0.54
C THR A 17 -3.36 2.03 -0.30
N ILE A 18 -2.96 2.70 -1.36
CA ILE A 18 -3.83 3.33 -2.35
C ILE A 18 -3.42 2.92 -3.77
N GLY A 19 -4.32 3.03 -4.70
CA GLY A 19 -4.05 2.69 -6.10
C GLY A 19 -5.26 2.06 -6.79
N HIS A 20 -5.09 1.75 -8.06
CA HIS A 20 -6.15 1.18 -8.88
C HIS A 20 -6.48 -0.26 -8.46
N VAL A 21 -7.72 -0.69 -8.70
CA VAL A 21 -8.13 -2.08 -8.50
C VAL A 21 -7.23 -3.03 -9.30
N ASP A 22 -6.99 -4.22 -8.78
CA ASP A 22 -6.13 -5.27 -9.39
C ASP A 22 -4.63 -4.93 -9.54
N HIS A 23 -4.17 -3.79 -9.01
CA HIS A 23 -2.74 -3.47 -8.99
C HIS A 23 -1.96 -4.16 -7.86
N GLY A 24 -2.64 -4.87 -6.95
CA GLY A 24 -2.03 -5.73 -5.94
C GLY A 24 -1.87 -5.08 -4.57
N LYS A 25 -2.75 -4.18 -4.16
CA LYS A 25 -2.73 -3.54 -2.83
C LYS A 25 -2.76 -4.55 -1.69
N THR A 26 -3.75 -5.45 -1.69
CA THR A 26 -3.90 -6.49 -0.66
C THR A 26 -2.77 -7.51 -0.71
N THR A 27 -2.30 -7.87 -1.89
CA THR A 27 -1.14 -8.75 -2.08
C THR A 27 0.12 -8.13 -1.48
N LEU A 28 0.34 -6.82 -1.66
CA LEU A 28 1.47 -6.11 -1.05
C LEU A 28 1.37 -6.13 0.48
N THR A 29 0.20 -5.87 1.04
CA THR A 29 -0.03 -5.91 2.49
C THR A 29 0.29 -7.31 3.06
N ALA A 30 -0.18 -8.35 2.41
CA ALA A 30 0.13 -9.73 2.79
C ALA A 30 1.63 -10.03 2.66
N ALA A 31 2.29 -9.56 1.62
CA ALA A 31 3.73 -9.74 1.43
C ALA A 31 4.55 -9.05 2.52
N ILE A 32 4.20 -7.82 2.88
CA ILE A 32 4.87 -7.07 3.96
C ILE A 32 4.77 -7.84 5.28
N THR A 33 3.57 -8.26 5.66
CA THR A 33 3.37 -9.00 6.93
C THR A 33 4.08 -10.35 6.92
N THR A 34 4.11 -11.05 5.80
CA THR A 34 4.82 -12.32 5.64
C THR A 34 6.33 -12.16 5.78
N VAL A 35 6.92 -11.19 5.11
CA VAL A 35 8.36 -10.92 5.18
C VAL A 35 8.77 -10.48 6.58
N LEU A 36 7.99 -9.61 7.22
CA LEU A 36 8.27 -9.14 8.57
C LEU A 36 8.01 -10.22 9.64
N ALA A 37 7.03 -11.10 9.44
CA ALA A 37 6.80 -12.25 10.32
C ALA A 37 7.99 -13.21 10.36
N LYS A 38 8.65 -13.44 9.23
CA LYS A 38 9.89 -14.23 9.16
C LYS A 38 11.03 -13.61 9.99
N ARG A 39 10.97 -12.30 10.22
CA ARG A 39 11.94 -11.56 11.05
C ARG A 39 11.46 -11.33 12.49
N GLY A 40 10.31 -11.90 12.88
CA GLY A 40 9.70 -11.70 14.20
C GLY A 40 9.14 -10.31 14.47
N LEU A 41 8.87 -9.54 13.42
CA LEU A 41 8.44 -8.12 13.51
C LEU A 41 6.95 -7.93 13.17
N SER A 42 6.22 -9.00 12.90
CA SER A 42 4.78 -8.98 12.60
C SER A 42 4.17 -10.35 12.91
N GLU A 43 2.86 -10.37 13.10
CA GLU A 43 2.09 -11.61 13.01
C GLU A 43 1.89 -11.99 11.54
N LEU A 44 1.93 -13.28 11.24
CA LEU A 44 1.69 -13.76 9.89
C LEU A 44 0.22 -13.52 9.51
N ARG A 45 0.02 -12.75 8.45
CA ARG A 45 -1.30 -12.54 7.83
C ARG A 45 -1.25 -13.04 6.39
N SER A 46 -2.02 -14.08 6.10
CA SER A 46 -2.18 -14.56 4.73
C SER A 46 -3.12 -13.63 3.95
N PHE A 47 -3.06 -13.69 2.63
CA PHE A 47 -3.99 -12.99 1.75
C PHE A 47 -5.45 -13.28 2.15
N ASP A 48 -5.79 -14.56 2.36
CA ASP A 48 -7.12 -14.99 2.78
C ASP A 48 -7.57 -14.49 4.16
N SER A 49 -6.64 -14.12 5.03
CA SER A 49 -6.96 -13.56 6.34
C SER A 49 -7.17 -12.05 6.30
N ILE A 50 -6.66 -11.39 5.28
CA ILE A 50 -6.86 -9.97 5.01
C ILE A 50 -8.19 -9.78 4.25
N ASP A 51 -8.40 -10.59 3.22
CA ASP A 51 -9.66 -10.71 2.48
C ASP A 51 -10.58 -11.75 3.15
N ASN A 52 -11.44 -11.31 4.04
CA ASN A 52 -12.24 -12.21 4.89
C ASN A 52 -13.63 -12.56 4.35
N ALA A 53 -14.19 -11.78 3.43
CA ALA A 53 -15.51 -12.03 2.92
C ALA A 53 -15.52 -13.12 1.82
N PRO A 54 -16.50 -14.05 1.79
CA PRO A 54 -16.60 -15.02 0.71
C PRO A 54 -16.65 -14.39 -0.68
N GLU A 55 -17.34 -13.26 -0.81
CA GLU A 55 -17.45 -12.48 -2.05
C GLU A 55 -16.13 -11.85 -2.48
N GLU A 56 -15.27 -11.48 -1.54
CA GLU A 56 -13.91 -10.98 -1.80
C GLU A 56 -13.05 -12.05 -2.45
N LYS A 57 -13.13 -13.28 -1.93
CA LYS A 57 -12.39 -14.44 -2.43
C LYS A 57 -12.80 -14.85 -3.84
N GLU A 58 -14.10 -14.77 -4.16
CA GLU A 58 -14.61 -15.12 -5.49
C GLU A 58 -14.22 -14.09 -6.57
N ARG A 59 -14.15 -12.83 -6.19
CA ARG A 59 -13.90 -11.72 -7.13
C ARG A 59 -12.46 -11.25 -7.15
N GLY A 60 -11.64 -11.63 -6.16
CA GLY A 60 -10.28 -11.15 -6.00
C GLY A 60 -10.18 -9.65 -5.71
N ILE A 61 -11.23 -9.07 -5.13
CA ILE A 61 -11.33 -7.66 -4.76
C ILE A 61 -11.60 -7.52 -3.26
N THR A 62 -11.01 -6.51 -2.64
CA THR A 62 -11.25 -6.20 -1.23
C THR A 62 -12.54 -5.38 -1.08
N ILE A 63 -13.46 -5.85 -0.25
CA ILE A 63 -14.74 -5.18 0.01
C ILE A 63 -14.72 -4.44 1.34
N ASN A 64 -14.04 -4.99 2.36
CA ASN A 64 -13.98 -4.41 3.68
C ASN A 64 -12.58 -3.84 3.97
N THR A 65 -12.54 -2.72 4.69
CA THR A 65 -11.28 -2.15 5.18
C THR A 65 -10.61 -3.12 6.15
N SER A 66 -9.37 -3.47 5.88
CA SER A 66 -8.55 -4.31 6.73
C SER A 66 -7.47 -3.51 7.45
N HIS A 67 -7.29 -3.80 8.73
CA HIS A 67 -6.24 -3.20 9.56
C HIS A 67 -5.19 -4.24 9.91
N VAL A 68 -3.94 -3.92 9.67
CA VAL A 68 -2.79 -4.78 9.96
C VAL A 68 -1.74 -3.97 10.72
N GLU A 69 -1.13 -4.57 11.73
CA GLU A 69 -0.03 -3.96 12.46
C GLU A 69 1.27 -4.72 12.23
N TYR A 70 2.36 -3.99 12.04
CA TYR A 70 3.70 -4.54 11.93
C TYR A 70 4.76 -3.53 12.34
N GLU A 71 5.99 -4.00 12.49
CA GLU A 71 7.12 -3.19 12.89
C GLU A 71 8.28 -3.33 11.91
N THR A 72 9.10 -2.27 11.86
CA THR A 72 10.48 -2.32 11.39
C THR A 72 11.43 -2.14 12.57
N ALA A 73 12.73 -2.13 12.32
CA ALA A 73 13.72 -1.86 13.36
C ALA A 73 13.47 -0.50 14.07
N ASN A 74 12.93 0.47 13.35
CA ASN A 74 12.84 1.87 13.79
C ASN A 74 11.43 2.34 14.15
N ARG A 75 10.38 1.71 13.63
CA ARG A 75 9.00 2.20 13.74
C ARG A 75 7.98 1.08 13.86
N HIS A 76 6.84 1.42 14.49
CA HIS A 76 5.63 0.61 14.51
C HIS A 76 4.61 1.20 13.52
N TYR A 77 3.99 0.36 12.70
CA TYR A 77 3.03 0.77 11.67
C TYR A 77 1.65 0.19 11.93
N ALA A 78 0.63 1.04 11.88
CA ALA A 78 -0.74 0.63 11.64
C ALA A 78 -1.05 0.84 10.17
N HIS A 79 -1.33 -0.24 9.46
CA HIS A 79 -1.54 -0.26 8.03
C HIS A 79 -3.00 -0.52 7.72
N VAL A 80 -3.60 0.38 6.94
CA VAL A 80 -4.98 0.27 6.47
C VAL A 80 -4.96 -0.16 5.02
N ASP A 81 -5.49 -1.35 4.74
CA ASP A 81 -5.77 -1.80 3.38
C ASP A 81 -7.21 -1.44 3.04
N CYS A 82 -7.39 -0.43 2.20
CA CYS A 82 -8.70 0.07 1.83
C CYS A 82 -9.28 -0.75 0.68
N PRO A 83 -10.59 -1.08 0.76
CA PRO A 83 -11.28 -1.71 -0.34
C PRO A 83 -11.40 -0.79 -1.55
N GLY A 84 -12.17 -1.20 -2.55
CA GLY A 84 -12.36 -0.47 -3.79
C GLY A 84 -12.67 1.03 -3.63
N HIS A 85 -12.56 1.74 -4.73
CA HIS A 85 -12.56 3.20 -4.81
C HIS A 85 -13.62 3.93 -3.95
N ALA A 86 -14.86 3.47 -3.94
CA ALA A 86 -15.94 4.17 -3.23
C ALA A 86 -15.75 4.19 -1.71
N ASP A 87 -15.33 3.06 -1.13
CA ASP A 87 -15.11 2.96 0.31
C ASP A 87 -13.81 3.64 0.73
N TYR A 88 -12.80 3.64 -0.15
CA TYR A 88 -11.59 4.42 0.06
C TYR A 88 -11.89 5.92 0.15
N VAL A 89 -12.65 6.46 -0.80
CA VAL A 89 -13.08 7.87 -0.80
C VAL A 89 -13.83 8.20 0.48
N LYS A 90 -14.78 7.36 0.88
CA LYS A 90 -15.56 7.53 2.11
C LYS A 90 -14.67 7.57 3.36
N ASN A 91 -13.73 6.63 3.48
CA ASN A 91 -12.82 6.56 4.61
C ASN A 91 -11.88 7.78 4.69
N MET A 92 -11.40 8.25 3.56
CA MET A 92 -10.54 9.43 3.50
C MET A 92 -11.29 10.72 3.84
N VAL A 93 -12.49 10.91 3.30
CA VAL A 93 -13.29 12.12 3.50
C VAL A 93 -13.82 12.23 4.93
N THR A 94 -14.20 11.11 5.55
CA THR A 94 -14.71 11.09 6.94
C THR A 94 -13.60 11.23 7.99
N GLY A 95 -12.33 11.21 7.58
CA GLY A 95 -11.19 11.24 8.51
C GLY A 95 -11.06 9.97 9.35
N ALA A 96 -11.78 8.91 8.99
CA ALA A 96 -11.69 7.63 9.68
C ALA A 96 -10.32 6.97 9.56
N ALA A 97 -9.53 7.40 8.58
CA ALA A 97 -8.15 6.98 8.38
C ALA A 97 -7.26 8.24 8.28
N GLN A 98 -6.86 8.79 9.42
CA GLN A 98 -5.76 9.77 9.41
C GLN A 98 -4.47 9.04 9.12
N MET A 99 -3.92 9.28 7.92
CA MET A 99 -2.67 8.67 7.47
C MET A 99 -1.51 9.65 7.57
N ASP A 100 -0.43 9.21 8.19
CA ASP A 100 0.85 9.94 8.20
C ASP A 100 1.61 9.77 6.88
N GLY A 101 1.26 8.73 6.13
CA GLY A 101 1.79 8.46 4.80
C GLY A 101 0.93 7.43 4.07
N ALA A 102 1.14 7.31 2.78
CA ALA A 102 0.47 6.31 1.97
C ALA A 102 1.44 5.65 0.98
N ILE A 103 1.20 4.37 0.70
CA ILE A 103 1.89 3.62 -0.33
C ILE A 103 0.99 3.56 -1.56
N ILE A 104 1.44 4.16 -2.65
CA ILE A 104 0.75 4.06 -3.94
C ILE A 104 1.22 2.79 -4.63
N VAL A 105 0.31 1.87 -4.86
CA VAL A 105 0.59 0.65 -5.60
C VAL A 105 0.17 0.83 -7.05
N CYS A 106 1.14 0.75 -7.94
CA CYS A 106 0.93 0.86 -9.37
C CYS A 106 1.53 -0.37 -10.07
N ALA A 107 0.73 -1.06 -10.86
CA ALA A 107 1.24 -2.18 -11.65
C ALA A 107 2.12 -1.65 -12.80
N ALA A 108 3.35 -2.15 -12.89
CA ALA A 108 4.28 -1.76 -13.96
C ALA A 108 3.77 -2.16 -15.36
N THR A 109 2.90 -3.17 -15.44
CA THR A 109 2.26 -3.62 -16.67
C THR A 109 1.25 -2.62 -17.25
N ASP A 110 0.60 -1.84 -16.39
CA ASP A 110 -0.53 -0.97 -16.77
C ASP A 110 -0.18 0.53 -16.66
N GLY A 111 0.76 0.87 -15.80
CA GLY A 111 1.05 2.25 -15.44
C GLY A 111 -0.05 2.92 -14.61
N PRO A 112 -0.02 4.24 -14.42
CA PRO A 112 -1.05 4.97 -13.70
C PRO A 112 -2.42 4.85 -14.39
N MET A 113 -3.40 4.38 -13.64
CA MET A 113 -4.78 4.20 -14.11
C MET A 113 -5.70 5.30 -13.51
N PRO A 114 -6.94 5.45 -13.96
CA PRO A 114 -7.84 6.50 -13.48
C PRO A 114 -7.97 6.57 -11.95
N GLN A 115 -8.15 5.44 -11.27
CA GLN A 115 -8.23 5.39 -9.81
C GLN A 115 -6.91 5.78 -9.13
N THR A 116 -5.77 5.50 -9.73
CA THR A 116 -4.46 5.96 -9.24
C THR A 116 -4.43 7.49 -9.16
N ARG A 117 -4.88 8.14 -10.21
CA ARG A 117 -4.97 9.61 -10.29
C ARG A 117 -5.92 10.18 -9.23
N GLU A 118 -7.11 9.61 -9.11
CA GLU A 118 -8.12 10.04 -8.15
C GLU A 118 -7.65 9.87 -6.71
N HIS A 119 -6.98 8.75 -6.40
CA HIS A 119 -6.44 8.50 -5.07
C HIS A 119 -5.32 9.47 -4.70
N ILE A 120 -4.45 9.83 -5.64
CA ILE A 120 -3.40 10.84 -5.39
C ILE A 120 -4.02 12.22 -5.15
N LEU A 121 -5.00 12.62 -5.97
CA LEU A 121 -5.74 13.85 -5.78
C LEU A 121 -6.40 13.89 -4.39
N LEU A 122 -7.06 12.82 -3.99
CA LEU A 122 -7.72 12.72 -2.70
C LEU A 122 -6.72 12.78 -1.54
N ALA A 123 -5.60 12.09 -1.66
CA ALA A 123 -4.52 12.15 -0.68
C ALA A 123 -4.01 13.60 -0.48
N ARG A 124 -3.94 14.37 -1.56
CA ARG A 124 -3.60 15.79 -1.49
C ARG A 124 -4.67 16.61 -0.79
N GLN A 125 -5.94 16.37 -1.10
CA GLN A 125 -7.08 17.10 -0.51
C GLN A 125 -7.21 16.86 1.01
N VAL A 126 -6.89 15.67 1.47
CA VAL A 126 -6.93 15.32 2.91
C VAL A 126 -5.58 15.51 3.62
N ASN A 127 -4.62 16.14 2.95
CA ASN A 127 -3.31 16.50 3.49
C ASN A 127 -2.48 15.32 3.99
N VAL A 128 -2.43 14.22 3.27
CA VAL A 128 -1.47 13.15 3.52
C VAL A 128 -0.05 13.70 3.29
N PRO A 129 0.81 13.74 4.32
CA PRO A 129 2.05 14.52 4.23
C PRO A 129 3.13 13.84 3.38
N ARG A 130 3.11 12.52 3.25
CA ARG A 130 4.13 11.77 2.51
C ARG A 130 3.55 10.61 1.72
N LEU A 131 4.11 10.40 0.54
CA LEU A 131 3.79 9.26 -0.33
C LEU A 131 5.05 8.47 -0.65
N VAL A 132 4.88 7.17 -0.83
CA VAL A 132 5.87 6.23 -1.39
C VAL A 132 5.19 5.47 -2.51
N VAL A 133 5.88 5.24 -3.60
CA VAL A 133 5.36 4.46 -4.73
C VAL A 133 5.97 3.06 -4.72
N PHE A 134 5.13 2.06 -4.84
CA PHE A 134 5.54 0.69 -5.12
C PHE A 134 5.10 0.29 -6.52
N LEU A 135 6.06 0.14 -7.43
CA LEU A 135 5.83 -0.42 -8.76
C LEU A 135 5.77 -1.93 -8.63
N ASN A 136 4.56 -2.45 -8.69
CA ASN A 136 4.28 -3.87 -8.55
C ASN A 136 4.32 -4.59 -9.90
N LYS A 137 4.39 -5.90 -9.87
CA LYS A 137 4.40 -6.78 -11.05
C LYS A 137 5.58 -6.52 -12.00
N CYS A 138 6.70 -6.06 -11.47
CA CYS A 138 7.93 -5.84 -12.27
C CYS A 138 8.49 -7.16 -12.82
N ASP A 139 8.17 -8.29 -12.24
CA ASP A 139 8.48 -9.63 -12.74
C ASP A 139 7.80 -9.96 -14.08
N MET A 140 6.73 -9.25 -14.41
CA MET A 140 5.99 -9.41 -15.67
C MET A 140 6.47 -8.47 -16.79
N VAL A 141 7.43 -7.60 -16.51
CA VAL A 141 7.96 -6.62 -17.46
C VAL A 141 9.46 -6.86 -17.64
N ASP A 142 9.85 -7.35 -18.81
CA ASP A 142 11.25 -7.67 -19.15
C ASP A 142 12.02 -6.47 -19.71
N ASP A 143 11.32 -5.40 -20.04
CA ASP A 143 11.90 -4.21 -20.67
C ASP A 143 12.15 -3.12 -19.63
N GLU A 144 13.44 -2.82 -19.39
CA GLU A 144 13.85 -1.77 -18.45
C GLU A 144 13.36 -0.37 -18.87
N GLU A 145 13.29 -0.08 -20.17
CA GLU A 145 12.79 1.20 -20.68
C GLU A 145 11.31 1.39 -20.35
N MET A 146 10.53 0.32 -20.34
CA MET A 146 9.12 0.35 -19.92
C MET A 146 8.99 0.66 -18.44
N LEU A 147 9.83 0.08 -17.59
CA LEU A 147 9.84 0.35 -16.15
C LEU A 147 10.22 1.82 -15.87
N GLU A 148 11.22 2.33 -16.58
CA GLU A 148 11.62 3.74 -16.46
C GLU A 148 10.53 4.70 -16.92
N LEU A 149 9.80 4.35 -17.98
CA LEU A 149 8.68 5.14 -18.49
C LEU A 149 7.55 5.24 -17.46
N VAL A 150 7.15 4.12 -16.87
CA VAL A 150 6.11 4.08 -15.84
C VAL A 150 6.53 4.86 -14.59
N GLU A 151 7.79 4.74 -14.19
CA GLU A 151 8.34 5.52 -13.07
C GLU A 151 8.29 7.02 -13.36
N MET A 152 8.65 7.44 -14.56
CA MET A 152 8.57 8.83 -15.00
C MET A 152 7.13 9.34 -14.99
N GLU A 153 6.18 8.57 -15.52
CA GLU A 153 4.76 8.93 -15.49
C GLU A 153 4.23 9.10 -14.06
N MET A 154 4.66 8.25 -13.13
CA MET A 154 4.30 8.38 -11.72
C MET A 154 4.88 9.65 -11.09
N ARG A 155 6.12 10.01 -11.39
CA ARG A 155 6.74 11.24 -10.90
C ARG A 155 6.06 12.49 -11.44
N GLU A 156 5.72 12.50 -12.71
CA GLU A 156 4.97 13.59 -13.35
C GLU A 156 3.57 13.75 -12.73
N LEU A 157 2.89 12.63 -12.49
CA LEU A 157 1.57 12.63 -11.87
C LEU A 157 1.59 13.16 -10.44
N LEU A 158 2.58 12.76 -9.64
CA LEU A 158 2.78 13.28 -8.28
C LEU A 158 3.05 14.79 -8.28
N SER A 159 3.91 15.26 -9.17
CA SER A 159 4.22 16.67 -9.31
C SER A 159 3.00 17.48 -9.77
N PHE A 160 2.17 16.91 -10.62
CA PHE A 160 0.93 17.52 -11.08
C PHE A 160 -0.05 17.81 -9.93
N TYR A 161 -0.08 16.93 -8.92
CA TYR A 161 -0.92 17.10 -7.72
C TYR A 161 -0.17 17.73 -6.53
N ASP A 162 0.89 18.49 -6.78
CA ASP A 162 1.67 19.23 -5.79
C ASP A 162 2.39 18.36 -4.72
N PHE A 163 2.71 17.10 -5.05
CA PHE A 163 3.66 16.32 -4.30
C PHE A 163 5.07 16.48 -4.88
N ASP A 164 6.09 16.19 -4.07
CA ASP A 164 7.48 16.18 -4.54
C ASP A 164 7.76 14.92 -5.35
N GLY A 165 7.37 14.93 -6.63
CA GLY A 165 7.53 13.79 -7.53
C GLY A 165 8.98 13.40 -7.77
N ASP A 166 9.90 14.36 -7.74
CA ASP A 166 11.32 14.11 -8.01
C ASP A 166 12.02 13.35 -6.87
N ASN A 167 11.64 13.64 -5.62
CA ASN A 167 12.25 13.03 -4.43
C ASN A 167 11.39 11.94 -3.78
N THR A 168 10.19 11.68 -4.28
CA THR A 168 9.35 10.60 -3.77
C THR A 168 10.01 9.25 -4.03
N PRO A 169 10.19 8.40 -3.00
CA PRO A 169 10.75 7.06 -3.19
C PRO A 169 9.85 6.21 -4.08
N ILE A 170 10.45 5.61 -5.10
CA ILE A 170 9.78 4.63 -5.97
C ILE A 170 10.54 3.30 -5.87
N ILE A 171 9.85 2.28 -5.40
CA ILE A 171 10.41 0.95 -5.18
C ILE A 171 9.82 0.01 -6.23
N ARG A 172 10.67 -0.67 -6.98
CA ARG A 172 10.28 -1.69 -7.96
C ARG A 172 10.28 -3.06 -7.31
N GLY A 173 9.30 -3.88 -7.61
CA GLY A 173 9.23 -5.23 -7.07
C GLY A 173 8.04 -6.03 -7.53
N SER A 174 7.91 -7.21 -6.93
CA SER A 174 6.76 -8.10 -7.11
C SER A 174 6.23 -8.52 -5.73
N ALA A 175 5.04 -8.05 -5.38
CA ALA A 175 4.40 -8.43 -4.13
C ALA A 175 4.10 -9.93 -4.09
N LEU A 176 3.66 -10.51 -5.20
CA LEU A 176 3.42 -11.94 -5.30
C LEU A 176 4.72 -12.75 -5.17
N GLY A 177 5.79 -12.27 -5.80
CA GLY A 177 7.11 -12.88 -5.67
C GLY A 177 7.60 -12.88 -4.22
N ALA A 178 7.49 -11.75 -3.53
CA ALA A 178 7.86 -11.62 -2.13
C ALA A 178 7.01 -12.53 -1.22
N LEU A 179 5.71 -12.64 -1.48
CA LEU A 179 4.80 -13.52 -0.76
C LEU A 179 5.20 -15.00 -0.91
N ASN A 180 5.66 -15.40 -2.09
CA ASN A 180 6.12 -16.74 -2.41
C ASN A 180 7.60 -17.00 -2.01
N GLY A 181 8.27 -16.02 -1.42
CA GLY A 181 9.66 -16.15 -0.95
C GLY A 181 10.71 -16.03 -2.05
N VAL A 182 10.37 -15.45 -3.19
CA VAL A 182 11.35 -15.12 -4.25
C VAL A 182 12.10 -13.87 -3.84
N GLU A 183 13.37 -14.03 -3.49
CA GLU A 183 14.28 -12.90 -3.26
C GLU A 183 14.86 -12.44 -4.60
N LYS A 184 14.50 -11.24 -5.03
CA LYS A 184 15.20 -10.50 -6.07
C LYS A 184 15.44 -9.06 -5.62
#